data_1ba059b959a10a7689f8f19a2f0bb687
#
_entry.id   1ba059b959a10a7689f8f19a2f0bb687
#
_cell.length_a   1.000
_cell.length_b   1.000
_cell.length_c   1.000
_cell.angle_alpha   90.00
_cell.angle_beta   90.00
_cell.angle_gamma   90.00
#
_symmetry.space_group_name_H-M   'P 1'
#
loop_
_entity.id
_entity.type
_entity.pdbx_description
1 polymer ?
#
loop_
_entity_poly.entity_id
_entity_poly.type
_entity_poly.pdbx_seq_one_letter_code
_entity_poly.pdbx_strand_id
1 'polypeptide(L)'
;MRIIYFDEVKYQEGNQPYYWIGGIVVTPEAIWRLENSVSELAKECFGASTLSRETEFHAAEIFHRKRNFKKWNEINKRVKVLHQLAEIINSEEELAKIYVRIEPAKMVTDSNIEEKAFMFFVERVEQYLRANRTPGMLIGDRENESVSNQFSETLSHYREYGTSYQFGIELAHLIDTVHFTDSHHSRMLQLADIYVWLIQLCFNSDPDAHPQKLIVEFVKEKTDLLSPNKYKIWPTSQSWYQV
;
A
#
# COMPACT_ATOMS: atom_id res chain seq x y z
N MET A 1 -12.29 15.86 -4.27
CA MET A 1 -11.56 15.33 -3.11
C MET A 1 -11.05 13.94 -3.44
N ARG A 2 -9.89 13.56 -2.91
CA ARG A 2 -9.34 12.20 -3.05
C ARG A 2 -9.28 11.52 -1.68
N ILE A 3 -9.45 10.21 -1.64
CA ILE A 3 -9.22 9.40 -0.44
C ILE A 3 -8.04 8.49 -0.71
N ILE A 4 -7.10 8.45 0.21
CA ILE A 4 -5.84 7.71 0.10
C ILE A 4 -5.88 6.58 1.12
N TYR A 5 -6.00 5.35 0.65
CA TYR A 5 -5.89 4.15 1.47
C TYR A 5 -4.46 3.62 1.36
N PHE A 6 -3.83 3.33 2.49
CA PHE A 6 -2.45 2.86 2.51
C PHE A 6 -2.22 1.75 3.53
N ASP A 7 -1.20 0.96 3.24
CA ASP A 7 -0.71 -0.12 4.09
C ASP A 7 0.81 -0.25 3.95
N GLU A 8 1.44 -1.05 4.79
CA GLU A 8 2.88 -1.27 4.78
C GLU A 8 3.29 -2.74 4.71
N VAL A 9 4.50 -2.98 4.17
CA VAL A 9 5.22 -4.23 4.31
C VAL A 9 6.50 -3.97 5.09
N LYS A 10 6.54 -4.49 6.32
CA LYS A 10 7.62 -4.21 7.27
C LYS A 10 8.94 -4.84 6.87
N TYR A 11 10.01 -4.09 7.13
CA TYR A 11 11.36 -4.63 7.09
C TYR A 11 11.52 -5.76 8.10
N GLN A 12 12.15 -6.85 7.66
CA GLN A 12 12.53 -7.96 8.52
C GLN A 12 13.90 -8.47 8.08
N GLU A 13 14.89 -8.32 8.94
CA GLU A 13 16.26 -8.75 8.66
C GLU A 13 16.31 -10.21 8.20
N GLY A 14 17.03 -10.47 7.11
CA GLY A 14 17.16 -11.79 6.50
C GLY A 14 16.00 -12.29 5.65
N ASN A 15 14.79 -11.73 5.82
CA ASN A 15 13.58 -12.18 5.09
C ASN A 15 12.99 -11.09 4.18
N GLN A 16 12.89 -9.86 4.66
CA GLN A 16 12.34 -8.72 3.94
C GLN A 16 13.31 -7.55 3.99
N PRO A 17 14.14 -7.36 2.94
CA PRO A 17 15.26 -6.42 2.98
C PRO A 17 14.86 -4.95 2.93
N TYR A 18 13.59 -4.65 2.62
CA TYR A 18 13.07 -3.30 2.47
C TYR A 18 11.84 -3.07 3.34
N TYR A 19 11.66 -1.84 3.77
CA TYR A 19 10.38 -1.37 4.28
C TYR A 19 9.61 -0.69 3.14
N TRP A 20 8.34 -1.03 2.99
CA TRP A 20 7.46 -0.44 2.00
C TRP A 20 6.26 0.20 2.65
N ILE A 21 5.85 1.32 2.15
CA ILE A 21 4.53 1.89 2.38
C ILE A 21 3.93 2.20 1.02
N GLY A 22 2.72 1.74 0.78
CA GLY A 22 2.05 1.91 -0.50
C GLY A 22 0.58 2.19 -0.35
N GLY A 23 0.01 2.92 -1.30
CA GLY A 23 -1.39 3.28 -1.24
C GLY A 23 -2.02 3.49 -2.60
N ILE A 24 -3.33 3.41 -2.58
CA ILE A 24 -4.22 3.73 -3.69
C ILE A 24 -4.93 5.05 -3.40
N VAL A 25 -5.02 5.91 -4.40
CA VAL A 25 -5.69 7.20 -4.33
C VAL A 25 -6.92 7.16 -5.21
N VAL A 26 -8.09 7.34 -4.63
CA VAL A 26 -9.37 7.13 -5.33
C VAL A 26 -10.30 8.32 -5.17
N THR A 27 -11.26 8.44 -6.10
CA THR A 27 -12.44 9.30 -5.95
C THR A 27 -13.53 8.60 -5.15
N PRO A 28 -14.49 9.30 -4.53
CA PRO A 28 -15.65 8.67 -3.91
C PRO A 28 -16.44 7.77 -4.87
N GLU A 29 -16.53 8.14 -6.14
CA GLU A 29 -17.22 7.38 -7.19
C GLU A 29 -16.46 6.07 -7.52
N ALA A 30 -15.14 6.10 -7.56
CA ALA A 30 -14.31 4.92 -7.77
C ALA A 30 -14.43 3.92 -6.61
N ILE A 31 -14.56 4.41 -5.36
CA ILE A 31 -14.76 3.54 -4.19
C ILE A 31 -15.97 2.63 -4.39
N TRP A 32 -17.11 3.16 -4.82
CA TRP A 32 -18.32 2.38 -5.07
C TRP A 32 -18.09 1.23 -6.06
N ARG A 33 -17.40 1.51 -7.16
CA ARG A 33 -17.10 0.51 -8.19
C ARG A 33 -16.17 -0.58 -7.67
N LEU A 34 -15.10 -0.17 -7.00
CA LEU A 34 -14.09 -1.07 -6.43
C LEU A 34 -14.68 -1.94 -5.30
N GLU A 35 -15.44 -1.35 -4.37
CA GLU A 35 -16.12 -2.09 -3.30
C GLU A 35 -17.06 -3.16 -3.84
N ASN A 36 -17.82 -2.84 -4.87
CA ASN A 36 -18.70 -3.81 -5.53
C ASN A 36 -17.88 -4.95 -6.13
N SER A 37 -16.83 -4.65 -6.89
CA SER A 37 -15.98 -5.67 -7.53
C SER A 37 -15.32 -6.59 -6.51
N VAL A 38 -14.76 -6.05 -5.42
CA VAL A 38 -14.14 -6.86 -4.35
C VAL A 38 -15.20 -7.65 -3.59
N SER A 39 -16.39 -7.09 -3.38
CA SER A 39 -17.49 -7.78 -2.69
C SER A 39 -18.06 -8.95 -3.50
N GLU A 40 -18.17 -8.80 -4.82
CA GLU A 40 -18.52 -9.93 -5.69
C GLU A 40 -17.44 -11.02 -5.66
N LEU A 41 -16.17 -10.67 -5.72
CA LEU A 41 -15.08 -11.63 -5.55
C LEU A 41 -15.12 -12.32 -4.17
N ALA A 42 -15.44 -11.58 -3.10
CA ALA A 42 -15.60 -12.16 -1.76
C ALA A 42 -16.76 -13.16 -1.72
N LYS A 43 -17.88 -12.86 -2.40
CA LYS A 43 -19.01 -13.78 -2.53
C LYS A 43 -18.62 -15.07 -3.28
N GLU A 44 -17.82 -14.95 -4.33
CA GLU A 44 -17.29 -16.12 -5.07
C GLU A 44 -16.35 -16.96 -4.19
N CYS A 45 -15.46 -16.33 -3.44
CA CYS A 45 -14.44 -16.99 -2.64
C CYS A 45 -14.98 -17.59 -1.34
N PHE A 46 -15.86 -16.88 -0.65
CA PHE A 46 -16.29 -17.18 0.72
C PHE A 46 -17.80 -17.49 0.84
N GLY A 47 -18.57 -17.26 -0.21
CA GLY A 47 -20.04 -17.42 -0.19
C GLY A 47 -20.79 -16.23 0.43
N ALA A 48 -20.10 -15.16 0.83
CA ALA A 48 -20.68 -13.96 1.40
C ALA A 48 -19.90 -12.70 0.98
N SER A 49 -20.60 -11.58 0.81
CA SER A 49 -20.01 -10.28 0.46
C SER A 49 -19.93 -9.31 1.63
N THR A 50 -20.47 -9.68 2.81
CA THR A 50 -20.46 -8.83 4.00
C THR A 50 -19.04 -8.56 4.48
N LEU A 51 -18.74 -7.32 4.83
CA LEU A 51 -17.47 -6.93 5.42
C LEU A 51 -17.30 -7.59 6.80
N SER A 52 -16.37 -8.54 6.90
CA SER A 52 -16.05 -9.24 8.13
C SER A 52 -14.67 -9.89 8.02
N ARG A 53 -14.14 -10.36 9.14
CA ARG A 53 -12.87 -11.10 9.19
C ARG A 53 -12.89 -12.39 8.36
N GLU A 54 -14.06 -13.02 8.20
CA GLU A 54 -14.24 -14.26 7.46
C GLU A 54 -14.26 -14.04 5.94
N THR A 55 -14.45 -12.80 5.48
CA THR A 55 -14.48 -12.43 4.06
C THR A 55 -13.36 -11.47 3.67
N GLU A 56 -12.38 -11.31 4.54
CA GLU A 56 -11.24 -10.44 4.35
C GLU A 56 -10.22 -11.05 3.38
N PHE A 57 -9.74 -10.22 2.46
CA PHE A 57 -8.58 -10.52 1.64
C PHE A 57 -7.33 -9.88 2.25
N HIS A 58 -6.29 -10.68 2.40
CA HIS A 58 -4.98 -10.24 2.82
C HIS A 58 -3.92 -10.96 1.97
N ALA A 59 -3.07 -10.23 1.26
CA ALA A 59 -2.19 -10.79 0.24
C ALA A 59 -1.28 -11.90 0.78
N ALA A 60 -0.61 -11.64 1.90
CA ALA A 60 0.27 -12.63 2.53
C ALA A 60 -0.49 -13.87 2.99
N GLU A 61 -1.74 -13.75 3.42
CA GLU A 61 -2.57 -14.89 3.85
C GLU A 61 -3.04 -15.73 2.67
N ILE A 62 -3.42 -15.09 1.57
CA ILE A 62 -3.75 -15.76 0.31
C ILE A 62 -2.53 -16.56 -0.15
N PHE A 63 -1.38 -15.91 -0.24
CA PHE A 63 -0.15 -16.54 -0.74
C PHE A 63 0.32 -17.68 0.16
N HIS A 64 0.43 -17.44 1.46
CA HIS A 64 0.95 -18.40 2.44
C HIS A 64 -0.10 -19.36 2.99
N ARG A 65 -1.31 -19.38 2.46
CA ARG A 65 -2.38 -20.28 2.89
C ARG A 65 -2.70 -20.15 4.39
N LYS A 66 -2.92 -18.94 4.86
CA LYS A 66 -3.26 -18.64 6.26
C LYS A 66 -4.73 -18.24 6.42
N ARG A 67 -5.25 -18.22 7.65
CA ARG A 67 -6.63 -17.81 8.03
C ARG A 67 -7.71 -18.31 7.05
N ASN A 68 -8.38 -17.38 6.34
CA ASN A 68 -9.48 -17.69 5.43
C ASN A 68 -9.06 -18.64 4.29
N PHE A 69 -7.78 -18.65 3.94
CA PHE A 69 -7.21 -19.47 2.88
C PHE A 69 -6.56 -20.76 3.38
N LYS A 70 -6.66 -21.09 4.69
CA LYS A 70 -6.03 -22.30 5.27
C LYS A 70 -6.47 -23.60 4.60
N LYS A 71 -7.72 -23.68 4.14
CA LYS A 71 -8.29 -24.85 3.46
C LYS A 71 -8.06 -24.87 1.95
N TRP A 72 -7.47 -23.80 1.36
CA TRP A 72 -7.24 -23.66 -0.06
C TRP A 72 -5.91 -24.31 -0.46
N ASN A 73 -5.89 -25.64 -0.62
CA ASN A 73 -4.67 -26.40 -0.87
C ASN A 73 -4.05 -26.11 -2.24
N GLU A 74 -4.88 -25.82 -3.25
CA GLU A 74 -4.45 -25.59 -4.62
C GLU A 74 -3.84 -24.18 -4.76
N ILE A 75 -2.53 -24.14 -5.05
CA ILE A 75 -1.82 -22.88 -5.22
C ILE A 75 -2.39 -22.03 -6.37
N ASN A 76 -2.75 -22.68 -7.49
CA ASN A 76 -3.30 -21.99 -8.65
C ASN A 76 -4.61 -21.25 -8.35
N LYS A 77 -5.45 -21.78 -7.46
CA LYS A 77 -6.66 -21.08 -7.03
C LYS A 77 -6.35 -19.82 -6.25
N ARG A 78 -5.34 -19.87 -5.37
CA ARG A 78 -4.90 -18.70 -4.58
C ARG A 78 -4.22 -17.66 -5.46
N VAL A 79 -3.37 -18.07 -6.40
CA VAL A 79 -2.77 -17.19 -7.41
C VAL A 79 -3.84 -16.50 -8.24
N LYS A 80 -4.89 -17.24 -8.67
CA LYS A 80 -6.02 -16.66 -9.41
C LYS A 80 -6.72 -15.54 -8.61
N VAL A 81 -6.91 -15.70 -7.30
CA VAL A 81 -7.50 -14.65 -6.46
C VAL A 81 -6.62 -13.40 -6.44
N LEU A 82 -5.29 -13.55 -6.32
CA LEU A 82 -4.36 -12.42 -6.38
C LEU A 82 -4.38 -11.73 -7.75
N HIS A 83 -4.51 -12.50 -8.85
CA HIS A 83 -4.67 -11.93 -10.19
C HIS A 83 -5.97 -11.13 -10.30
N GLN A 84 -7.10 -11.67 -9.83
CA GLN A 84 -8.39 -10.97 -9.86
C GLN A 84 -8.36 -9.67 -9.03
N LEU A 85 -7.72 -9.67 -7.86
CA LEU A 85 -7.54 -8.46 -7.05
C LEU A 85 -6.63 -7.44 -7.77
N ALA A 86 -5.55 -7.89 -8.41
CA ALA A 86 -4.70 -7.03 -9.23
C ALA A 86 -5.46 -6.43 -10.42
N GLU A 87 -6.31 -7.22 -11.10
CA GLU A 87 -7.17 -6.74 -12.18
C GLU A 87 -8.18 -5.71 -11.71
N ILE A 88 -8.80 -5.90 -10.54
CA ILE A 88 -9.72 -4.92 -9.94
C ILE A 88 -9.01 -3.57 -9.74
N ILE A 89 -7.81 -3.56 -9.17
CA ILE A 89 -7.03 -2.32 -9.01
C ILE A 89 -6.71 -1.72 -10.39
N ASN A 90 -6.30 -2.54 -11.35
CA ASN A 90 -5.87 -2.10 -12.67
C ASN A 90 -7.02 -1.61 -13.55
N SER A 91 -8.24 -2.09 -13.32
CA SER A 91 -9.42 -1.72 -14.14
C SER A 91 -9.98 -0.33 -13.83
N GLU A 92 -9.58 0.29 -12.72
CA GLU A 92 -10.12 1.59 -12.31
C GLU A 92 -9.22 2.73 -12.81
N GLU A 93 -9.67 3.43 -13.86
CA GLU A 93 -8.92 4.51 -14.51
C GLU A 93 -8.70 5.73 -13.60
N GLU A 94 -9.59 5.97 -12.64
CA GLU A 94 -9.49 7.09 -11.69
C GLU A 94 -8.67 6.75 -10.45
N LEU A 95 -8.04 5.56 -10.40
CA LEU A 95 -7.19 5.14 -9.31
C LEU A 95 -5.74 5.52 -9.60
N ALA A 96 -5.13 6.25 -8.67
CA ALA A 96 -3.70 6.50 -8.70
C ALA A 96 -2.96 5.63 -7.68
N LYS A 97 -1.71 5.31 -7.98
CA LYS A 97 -0.86 4.42 -7.20
C LYS A 97 0.36 5.19 -6.69
N ILE A 98 0.65 5.04 -5.40
CA ILE A 98 1.79 5.70 -4.75
C ILE A 98 2.51 4.68 -3.88
N TYR A 99 3.86 4.66 -3.91
CA TYR A 99 4.63 3.89 -2.96
C TYR A 99 5.95 4.56 -2.56
N VAL A 100 6.45 4.14 -1.41
CA VAL A 100 7.80 4.44 -0.93
C VAL A 100 8.49 3.14 -0.55
N ARG A 101 9.76 3.01 -0.90
CA ARG A 101 10.64 1.93 -0.47
C ARG A 101 11.82 2.50 0.29
N ILE A 102 12.00 2.04 1.51
CA ILE A 102 13.20 2.33 2.30
C ILE A 102 14.11 1.10 2.27
N GLU A 103 15.40 1.34 2.10
CA GLU A 103 16.45 0.31 2.10
C GLU A 103 17.32 0.46 3.35
N PRO A 104 16.97 -0.18 4.48
CA PRO A 104 17.65 0.03 5.77
C PRO A 104 19.14 -0.27 5.73
N ALA A 105 19.55 -1.27 4.95
CA ALA A 105 20.97 -1.63 4.80
C ALA A 105 21.86 -0.50 4.23
N LYS A 106 21.26 0.52 3.60
CA LYS A 106 21.95 1.70 3.06
C LYS A 106 21.81 2.94 3.93
N MET A 107 21.11 2.84 5.07
CA MET A 107 20.97 3.98 5.99
C MET A 107 22.21 4.13 6.84
N VAL A 108 22.66 5.37 7.02
CA VAL A 108 23.89 5.69 7.78
C VAL A 108 23.59 5.93 9.26
N THR A 109 22.32 6.14 9.62
CA THR A 109 21.91 6.45 10.99
C THR A 109 20.76 5.57 11.43
N ASP A 110 20.61 5.33 12.74
CA ASP A 110 19.47 4.65 13.39
C ASP A 110 18.21 5.51 13.36
N SER A 111 17.91 6.14 12.21
CA SER A 111 16.66 6.87 12.05
C SER A 111 15.48 5.90 12.00
N ASN A 112 14.37 6.32 12.58
CA ASN A 112 13.12 5.54 12.55
C ASN A 112 12.69 5.30 11.09
N ILE A 113 12.74 4.03 10.66
CA ILE A 113 12.42 3.61 9.28
C ILE A 113 10.97 3.95 8.95
N GLU A 114 10.04 3.67 9.87
CA GLU A 114 8.61 3.87 9.68
C GLU A 114 8.28 5.35 9.53
N GLU A 115 8.84 6.21 10.39
CA GLU A 115 8.66 7.65 10.31
C GLU A 115 9.22 8.23 8.99
N LYS A 116 10.41 7.77 8.56
CA LYS A 116 11.00 8.16 7.28
C LYS A 116 10.14 7.74 6.09
N ALA A 117 9.64 6.51 6.11
CA ALA A 117 8.78 6.00 5.07
C ALA A 117 7.47 6.79 4.99
N PHE A 118 6.85 7.06 6.14
CA PHE A 118 5.63 7.85 6.22
C PHE A 118 5.85 9.30 5.76
N MET A 119 6.94 9.94 6.18
CA MET A 119 7.30 11.28 5.71
C MET A 119 7.36 11.34 4.17
N PHE A 120 8.12 10.45 3.56
CA PHE A 120 8.21 10.41 2.10
C PHE A 120 6.89 10.03 1.43
N PHE A 121 6.08 9.21 2.06
CA PHE A 121 4.76 8.84 1.53
C PHE A 121 3.84 10.05 1.49
N VAL A 122 3.70 10.81 2.58
CA VAL A 122 2.84 12.00 2.61
C VAL A 122 3.34 13.08 1.65
N GLU A 123 4.66 13.21 1.45
CA GLU A 123 5.21 14.09 0.41
C GLU A 123 4.80 13.69 -1.00
N ARG A 124 4.81 12.39 -1.33
CA ARG A 124 4.37 11.88 -2.65
C ARG A 124 2.88 12.06 -2.85
N VAL A 125 2.10 11.84 -1.79
CA VAL A 125 0.65 12.13 -1.78
C VAL A 125 0.40 13.62 -2.01
N GLU A 126 1.05 14.51 -1.26
CA GLU A 126 0.91 15.96 -1.42
C GLU A 126 1.25 16.42 -2.85
N GLN A 127 2.35 15.90 -3.42
CA GLN A 127 2.73 16.20 -4.80
C GLN A 127 1.68 15.75 -5.83
N TYR A 128 1.03 14.61 -5.59
CA TYR A 128 -0.06 14.14 -6.43
C TYR A 128 -1.29 15.04 -6.30
N LEU A 129 -1.71 15.34 -5.07
CA LEU A 129 -2.87 16.17 -4.78
C LEU A 129 -2.71 17.59 -5.34
N ARG A 130 -1.53 18.19 -5.17
CA ARG A 130 -1.17 19.51 -5.71
C ARG A 130 -1.23 19.54 -7.24
N ALA A 131 -0.68 18.53 -7.91
CA ALA A 131 -0.73 18.42 -9.37
C ALA A 131 -2.17 18.32 -9.89
N ASN A 132 -3.06 17.68 -9.15
CA ASN A 132 -4.48 17.52 -9.47
C ASN A 132 -5.37 18.62 -8.87
N ARG A 133 -4.81 19.58 -8.15
CA ARG A 133 -5.53 20.72 -7.50
C ARG A 133 -6.72 20.22 -6.65
N THR A 134 -6.52 19.21 -5.86
CA THR A 134 -7.58 18.57 -5.09
C THR A 134 -7.12 18.26 -3.67
N PRO A 135 -7.95 18.45 -2.64
CA PRO A 135 -7.63 17.99 -1.30
C PRO A 135 -7.75 16.48 -1.19
N GLY A 136 -7.05 15.90 -0.20
CA GLY A 136 -7.09 14.49 0.10
C GLY A 136 -7.00 14.15 1.57
N MET A 137 -7.51 12.98 1.95
CA MET A 137 -7.54 12.45 3.31
C MET A 137 -6.90 11.07 3.35
N LEU A 138 -6.11 10.78 4.39
CA LEU A 138 -5.42 9.52 4.60
C LEU A 138 -6.25 8.54 5.44
N ILE A 139 -6.34 7.29 5.00
CA ILE A 139 -6.93 6.18 5.75
C ILE A 139 -5.92 5.03 5.75
N GLY A 140 -5.49 4.61 6.95
CA GLY A 140 -4.54 3.51 7.16
C GLY A 140 -5.16 2.30 7.85
N ASP A 141 -4.52 1.13 7.71
CA ASP A 141 -4.88 -0.03 8.51
C ASP A 141 -4.45 0.17 9.97
N ARG A 142 -5.30 -0.26 10.89
CA ARG A 142 -5.03 -0.15 12.33
C ARG A 142 -4.22 -1.34 12.79
N GLU A 143 -2.92 -1.17 12.99
CA GLU A 143 -2.09 -2.20 13.61
C GLU A 143 -2.19 -2.20 15.15
N ASN A 144 -1.80 -1.09 15.74
CA ASN A 144 -1.89 -0.85 17.16
C ASN A 144 -2.06 0.66 17.45
N GLU A 145 -2.57 0.98 18.61
CA GLU A 145 -2.89 2.36 18.98
C GLU A 145 -1.66 3.28 19.03
N SER A 146 -0.51 2.75 19.46
CA SER A 146 0.73 3.54 19.56
C SER A 146 1.23 3.99 18.17
N VAL A 147 1.25 3.10 17.18
CA VAL A 147 1.67 3.42 15.80
C VAL A 147 0.67 4.36 15.13
N SER A 148 -0.63 4.12 15.32
CA SER A 148 -1.69 4.98 14.78
C SER A 148 -1.58 6.41 15.33
N ASN A 149 -1.36 6.55 16.64
CA ASN A 149 -1.17 7.87 17.27
C ASN A 149 0.09 8.55 16.76
N GLN A 150 1.21 7.84 16.64
CA GLN A 150 2.46 8.38 16.11
C GLN A 150 2.29 8.95 14.70
N PHE A 151 1.63 8.22 13.78
CA PHE A 151 1.39 8.73 12.42
C PHE A 151 0.48 9.96 12.42
N SER A 152 -0.55 9.99 13.26
CA SER A 152 -1.45 11.14 13.38
C SER A 152 -0.74 12.37 13.92
N GLU A 153 0.07 12.22 14.96
CA GLU A 153 0.89 13.31 15.53
C GLU A 153 1.93 13.81 14.50
N THR A 154 2.59 12.88 13.83
CA THR A 154 3.59 13.19 12.79
C THR A 154 2.95 13.97 11.64
N LEU A 155 1.78 13.54 11.14
CA LEU A 155 1.08 14.28 10.09
C LEU A 155 0.67 15.68 10.54
N SER A 156 0.16 15.82 11.77
CA SER A 156 -0.21 17.13 12.34
C SER A 156 1.00 18.07 12.39
N HIS A 157 2.15 17.57 12.83
CA HIS A 157 3.40 18.31 12.83
C HIS A 157 3.82 18.74 11.41
N TYR A 158 3.78 17.82 10.45
CA TYR A 158 4.15 18.13 9.06
C TYR A 158 3.19 19.12 8.37
N ARG A 159 1.92 19.14 8.76
CA ARG A 159 0.97 20.14 8.25
C ARG A 159 1.21 21.52 8.81
N GLU A 160 1.73 21.63 10.02
CA GLU A 160 2.01 22.91 10.68
C GLU A 160 3.38 23.48 10.26
N TYR A 161 4.41 22.64 10.21
CA TYR A 161 5.80 23.07 10.03
C TYR A 161 6.45 22.61 8.72
N GLY A 162 5.76 21.81 7.91
CA GLY A 162 6.34 21.13 6.75
C GLY A 162 7.12 19.87 7.15
N THR A 163 7.52 19.08 6.15
CA THR A 163 8.36 17.90 6.37
C THR A 163 9.79 18.29 6.68
N SER A 164 10.44 17.58 7.59
CA SER A 164 11.73 17.97 8.19
C SER A 164 12.97 17.50 7.41
N TYR A 165 12.81 17.09 6.14
CA TYR A 165 13.95 16.66 5.32
C TYR A 165 14.55 17.85 4.54
N GLN A 166 15.78 17.70 3.99
CA GLN A 166 16.58 18.76 3.35
C GLN A 166 15.82 19.59 2.28
N PHE A 167 14.81 19.03 1.66
CA PHE A 167 13.90 19.68 0.72
C PHE A 167 12.46 19.48 1.18
N GLY A 168 12.23 19.67 2.48
CA GLY A 168 10.91 19.55 3.09
C GLY A 168 9.85 20.36 2.35
N ILE A 169 8.65 19.81 2.28
CA ILE A 169 7.53 20.43 1.60
C ILE A 169 6.40 20.75 2.56
N GLU A 170 5.65 21.79 2.24
CA GLU A 170 4.42 22.16 2.91
C GLU A 170 3.28 21.23 2.46
N LEU A 171 2.49 20.72 3.41
CA LEU A 171 1.36 19.83 3.16
C LEU A 171 0.04 20.63 3.13
N ALA A 172 -0.22 21.32 2.02
CA ALA A 172 -1.37 22.21 1.89
C ALA A 172 -2.66 21.50 1.39
N HIS A 173 -2.54 20.33 0.76
CA HIS A 173 -3.68 19.60 0.16
C HIS A 173 -4.11 18.39 0.99
N LEU A 174 -3.26 17.90 1.89
CA LEU A 174 -3.66 16.90 2.88
C LEU A 174 -4.48 17.59 3.98
N ILE A 175 -5.71 17.14 4.15
CA ILE A 175 -6.66 17.70 5.14
C ILE A 175 -6.86 16.71 6.30
N ASP A 176 -7.27 17.29 7.46
CA ASP A 176 -7.58 16.55 8.67
C ASP A 176 -6.36 15.75 9.19
N THR A 177 -6.57 14.59 9.77
CA THR A 177 -5.55 13.70 10.31
C THR A 177 -5.46 12.41 9.50
N VAL A 178 -4.66 11.44 9.96
CA VAL A 178 -4.75 10.05 9.47
C VAL A 178 -5.88 9.35 10.21
N HIS A 179 -6.81 8.79 9.47
CA HIS A 179 -7.87 7.96 10.02
C HIS A 179 -7.44 6.49 9.98
N PHE A 180 -7.59 5.77 11.08
CA PHE A 180 -7.25 4.35 11.16
C PHE A 180 -8.49 3.50 11.43
N THR A 181 -8.64 2.43 10.66
CA THR A 181 -9.70 1.44 10.84
C THR A 181 -9.16 0.04 10.55
N ASP A 182 -9.82 -0.99 11.07
CA ASP A 182 -9.40 -2.37 10.83
C ASP A 182 -9.72 -2.75 9.36
N SER A 183 -8.79 -3.39 8.67
CA SER A 183 -8.88 -3.73 7.22
C SER A 183 -10.09 -4.61 6.86
N HIS A 184 -10.57 -5.44 7.81
CA HIS A 184 -11.78 -6.23 7.59
C HIS A 184 -13.08 -5.40 7.49
N HIS A 185 -13.04 -4.11 7.81
CA HIS A 185 -14.14 -3.15 7.61
C HIS A 185 -14.01 -2.33 6.33
N SER A 186 -12.95 -2.50 5.54
CA SER A 186 -12.69 -1.68 4.36
C SER A 186 -12.12 -2.49 3.20
N ARG A 187 -12.89 -2.64 2.11
CA ARG A 187 -12.39 -3.25 0.87
C ARG A 187 -11.23 -2.44 0.28
N MET A 188 -11.21 -1.15 0.50
CA MET A 188 -10.15 -0.27 -0.01
C MET A 188 -8.82 -0.49 0.71
N LEU A 189 -8.83 -0.71 2.03
CA LEU A 189 -7.61 -1.09 2.76
C LEU A 189 -7.11 -2.46 2.33
N GLN A 190 -8.01 -3.43 2.09
CA GLN A 190 -7.63 -4.73 1.53
C GLN A 190 -6.97 -4.58 0.15
N LEU A 191 -7.45 -3.67 -0.72
CA LEU A 191 -6.80 -3.39 -2.00
C LEU A 191 -5.45 -2.66 -1.82
N ALA A 192 -5.29 -1.82 -0.81
CA ALA A 192 -4.01 -1.18 -0.49
C ALA A 192 -2.96 -2.21 -0.02
N ASP A 193 -3.33 -3.16 0.86
CA ASP A 193 -2.49 -4.31 1.23
C ASP A 193 -2.08 -5.12 -0.01
N ILE A 194 -3.05 -5.51 -0.84
CA ILE A 194 -2.77 -6.25 -2.08
C ILE A 194 -1.79 -5.47 -2.97
N TYR A 195 -2.00 -4.17 -3.15
CA TYR A 195 -1.14 -3.33 -3.99
C TYR A 195 0.30 -3.31 -3.49
N VAL A 196 0.52 -2.94 -2.22
CA VAL A 196 1.88 -2.82 -1.67
C VAL A 196 2.58 -4.18 -1.62
N TRP A 197 1.85 -5.26 -1.31
CA TRP A 197 2.39 -6.60 -1.30
C TRP A 197 2.80 -7.09 -2.70
N LEU A 198 1.98 -6.84 -3.73
CA LEU A 198 2.30 -7.21 -5.11
C LEU A 198 3.54 -6.47 -5.63
N ILE A 199 3.65 -5.17 -5.35
CA ILE A 199 4.84 -4.40 -5.72
C ILE A 199 6.08 -4.96 -5.03
N GLN A 200 6.00 -5.15 -3.71
CA GLN A 200 7.11 -5.72 -2.96
C GLN A 200 7.53 -7.08 -3.52
N LEU A 201 6.57 -7.96 -3.84
CA LEU A 201 6.86 -9.26 -4.44
C LEU A 201 7.59 -9.11 -5.79
N CYS A 202 7.14 -8.22 -6.66
CA CYS A 202 7.74 -8.00 -7.98
C CYS A 202 9.18 -7.47 -7.91
N PHE A 203 9.54 -6.74 -6.85
CA PHE A 203 10.89 -6.21 -6.67
C PHE A 203 11.83 -7.14 -5.90
N ASN A 204 11.30 -8.04 -5.07
CA ASN A 204 12.11 -8.83 -4.13
C ASN A 204 12.16 -10.32 -4.47
N SER A 205 11.23 -10.83 -5.29
CA SER A 205 11.19 -12.27 -5.56
C SER A 205 12.27 -12.71 -6.54
N ASP A 206 12.75 -13.92 -6.33
CA ASP A 206 13.50 -14.64 -7.36
C ASP A 206 12.58 -14.84 -8.58
N PRO A 207 12.98 -14.35 -9.77
CA PRO A 207 12.16 -14.43 -10.97
C PRO A 207 11.84 -15.87 -11.40
N ASP A 208 12.59 -16.85 -10.92
CA ASP A 208 12.38 -18.27 -11.24
C ASP A 208 11.68 -19.06 -10.14
N ALA A 209 11.47 -18.46 -8.97
CA ALA A 209 10.79 -19.13 -7.87
C ALA A 209 9.28 -19.30 -8.13
N HIS A 210 8.82 -20.54 -8.24
CA HIS A 210 7.40 -20.86 -8.29
C HIS A 210 6.82 -20.93 -6.87
N PRO A 211 5.65 -20.32 -6.56
CA PRO A 211 4.63 -19.75 -7.45
C PRO A 211 4.77 -18.24 -7.68
N GLN A 212 5.78 -17.57 -7.11
CA GLN A 212 5.98 -16.11 -7.24
C GLN A 212 6.03 -15.70 -8.71
N LYS A 213 6.72 -16.49 -9.55
CA LYS A 213 6.85 -16.27 -10.98
C LYS A 213 5.50 -16.00 -11.65
N LEU A 214 4.50 -16.81 -11.37
CA LEU A 214 3.16 -16.68 -11.99
C LEU A 214 2.51 -15.33 -11.65
N ILE A 215 2.69 -14.86 -10.42
CA ILE A 215 2.13 -13.58 -9.99
C ILE A 215 2.92 -12.43 -10.61
N VAL A 216 4.25 -12.50 -10.58
CA VAL A 216 5.14 -11.47 -11.11
C VAL A 216 4.97 -11.29 -12.61
N GLU A 217 4.91 -12.38 -13.38
CA GLU A 217 4.66 -12.34 -14.83
C GLU A 217 3.30 -11.70 -15.13
N PHE A 218 2.25 -12.11 -14.40
CA PHE A 218 0.92 -11.52 -14.56
C PHE A 218 0.93 -10.02 -14.28
N VAL A 219 1.51 -9.60 -13.15
CA VAL A 219 1.57 -8.17 -12.79
C VAL A 219 2.32 -7.36 -13.85
N LYS A 220 3.46 -7.88 -14.34
CA LYS A 220 4.28 -7.20 -15.35
C LYS A 220 3.63 -7.11 -16.73
N GLU A 221 2.93 -8.16 -17.15
CA GLU A 221 2.43 -8.28 -18.53
C GLU A 221 0.97 -7.85 -18.68
N LYS A 222 0.17 -7.95 -17.64
CA LYS A 222 -1.29 -7.76 -17.68
C LYS A 222 -1.79 -6.55 -16.91
N THR A 223 -0.93 -5.88 -16.15
CA THR A 223 -1.32 -4.71 -15.35
C THR A 223 -0.32 -3.57 -15.47
N ASP A 224 -0.74 -2.38 -15.06
CA ASP A 224 0.12 -1.20 -14.92
C ASP A 224 0.53 -0.94 -13.46
N LEU A 225 0.36 -1.91 -12.56
CA LEU A 225 0.63 -1.74 -11.12
C LEU A 225 2.05 -1.30 -10.81
N LEU A 226 3.02 -1.65 -11.66
CA LEU A 226 4.41 -1.23 -11.53
C LEU A 226 4.70 0.17 -12.09
N SER A 227 3.67 0.86 -12.61
CA SER A 227 3.75 2.23 -13.14
C SER A 227 3.05 3.21 -12.18
N PRO A 228 3.63 3.53 -11.02
CA PRO A 228 2.99 4.37 -10.02
C PRO A 228 2.92 5.83 -10.49
N ASN A 229 1.89 6.55 -10.05
CA ASN A 229 1.75 7.98 -10.29
C ASN A 229 2.81 8.80 -9.53
N LYS A 230 3.21 8.31 -8.35
CA LYS A 230 4.32 8.85 -7.55
C LYS A 230 5.03 7.73 -6.80
N TYR A 231 6.35 7.87 -6.66
CA TYR A 231 7.13 6.95 -5.83
C TYR A 231 8.38 7.60 -5.23
N LYS A 232 8.97 6.94 -4.25
CA LYS A 232 10.28 7.26 -3.70
C LYS A 232 11.00 5.97 -3.31
N ILE A 233 12.26 5.88 -3.71
CA ILE A 233 13.21 4.85 -3.23
C ILE A 233 14.28 5.59 -2.46
N TRP A 234 14.55 5.17 -1.22
CA TRP A 234 15.51 5.83 -0.37
C TRP A 234 16.23 4.83 0.57
N PRO A 235 17.54 5.04 0.88
CA PRO A 235 18.45 5.96 0.21
C PRO A 235 18.75 5.53 -1.23
N THR A 236 18.98 6.51 -2.09
CA THR A 236 19.56 6.26 -3.41
C THR A 236 21.08 6.33 -3.32
N SER A 237 21.80 5.73 -4.25
CA SER A 237 23.28 5.78 -4.27
C SER A 237 23.87 7.19 -4.30
N GLN A 238 23.07 8.20 -4.67
CA GLN A 238 23.45 9.62 -4.66
C GLN A 238 23.17 10.33 -3.31
N SER A 239 22.45 9.70 -2.39
CA SER A 239 22.09 10.33 -1.11
C SER A 239 23.24 10.40 -0.08
N TRP A 240 24.41 9.83 -0.38
CA TRP A 240 25.62 9.88 0.45
C TRP A 240 26.19 11.29 0.65
N TYR A 241 25.86 12.23 -0.22
CA TYR A 241 26.36 13.61 -0.16
C TYR A 241 25.40 14.57 0.55
N GLN A 242 24.39 14.07 1.24
CA GLN A 242 23.31 14.90 1.79
C GLN A 242 23.14 14.67 3.32
N VAL A 243 24.29 14.57 4.02
CA VAL A 243 24.33 14.68 5.49
C VAL A 243 24.59 16.10 5.89
#